data_49cedbf013a72f90d728a2bd2fd6f364
#
_entry.id   49cedbf013a72f90d728a2bd2fd6f364
#
_cell.length_a   1.000
_cell.length_b   1.000
_cell.length_c   1.000
_cell.angle_alpha   90.00
_cell.angle_beta   90.00
_cell.angle_gamma   90.00
#
_symmetry.space_group_name_H-M   'P 1'
#
loop_
_entity.id
_entity.type
_entity.pdbx_description
1 polymer ?
#
loop_
_entity_poly.entity_id
_entity_poly.type
_entity_poly.pdbx_seq_one_letter_code
_entity_poly.pdbx_strand_id
1 'polypeptide(L)'
;SSAASDVYKRQDGMSMGFDGRTMPAEEGIELSDICKKAGAGCLYDFDAIENIYEDRAAFPHSKAFYLDEEYSGESIISKLSRIRKYMDNKNADIHIMATLDDICWTFNIRGCDVECNPVIMAYSVITKDEAYIYTDKDRFDDKTLAKFGEACVEVLPYDSIYEDIARMNGKVLIDKRRVNMRIYQLIQSGKDVEAVLSDNPAMLFKAIKNETEIRNLYSIHVDDGVAVTKFIFWLKKNVASGNITEADAAAYLDNLRSNIKDYIELSFDTIS
;
A
#
# COMPACT_ATOMS: atom_id res chain seq x y z
N SER A 1 -18.30 -14.02 4.23
CA SER A 1 -19.64 -14.57 4.59
C SER A 1 -19.61 -15.57 5.75
N SER A 2 -18.47 -16.26 6.04
CA SER A 2 -18.40 -17.22 7.16
C SER A 2 -18.24 -16.54 8.53
N ALA A 3 -17.49 -15.46 8.63
CA ALA A 3 -17.28 -14.75 9.89
C ALA A 3 -18.58 -14.18 10.48
N ALA A 4 -19.48 -13.65 9.63
CA ALA A 4 -20.78 -13.15 10.08
C ALA A 4 -21.69 -14.27 10.62
N SER A 5 -21.64 -15.49 10.07
CA SER A 5 -22.47 -16.62 10.55
C SER A 5 -22.04 -17.14 11.92
N ASP A 6 -20.77 -17.00 12.29
CA ASP A 6 -20.26 -17.41 13.61
C ASP A 6 -20.66 -16.44 14.72
N VAL A 7 -20.88 -15.16 14.42
CA VAL A 7 -21.36 -14.17 15.39
C VAL A 7 -22.77 -14.51 15.89
N TYR A 8 -23.64 -15.05 15.03
CA TYR A 8 -24.99 -15.47 15.42
C TYR A 8 -25.06 -16.69 16.36
N LYS A 9 -23.96 -17.43 16.50
CA LYS A 9 -23.90 -18.61 17.39
C LYS A 9 -23.34 -18.32 18.76
N ARG A 10 -22.94 -17.07 19.06
CA ARG A 10 -22.29 -16.71 20.32
C ARG A 10 -23.31 -16.38 21.41
N GLN A 11 -23.01 -16.85 22.61
CA GLN A 11 -23.83 -16.59 23.80
C GLN A 11 -23.44 -15.25 24.43
N ASP A 12 -24.35 -14.66 25.19
CA ASP A 12 -24.09 -13.43 25.96
C ASP A 12 -22.83 -13.55 26.81
N GLY A 13 -22.00 -12.49 26.83
CA GLY A 13 -20.77 -12.42 27.63
C GLY A 13 -19.52 -12.99 26.92
N MET A 14 -19.60 -13.49 25.70
CA MET A 14 -18.44 -13.89 24.89
C MET A 14 -17.79 -12.66 24.22
N SER A 15 -16.50 -12.78 23.94
CA SER A 15 -15.76 -11.77 23.19
C SER A 15 -15.23 -12.35 21.89
N MET A 16 -15.18 -11.52 20.85
CA MET A 16 -14.52 -11.80 19.59
C MET A 16 -13.20 -11.01 19.53
N GLY A 17 -12.12 -11.69 19.16
CA GLY A 17 -10.81 -11.06 19.01
C GLY A 17 -10.29 -11.16 17.58
N PHE A 18 -9.61 -10.13 17.12
CA PHE A 18 -8.84 -10.12 15.87
C PHE A 18 -7.68 -9.13 15.95
N ASP A 19 -6.69 -9.31 15.07
CA ASP A 19 -5.60 -8.35 14.96
C ASP A 19 -6.07 -7.09 14.19
N GLY A 20 -6.25 -5.99 14.93
CA GLY A 20 -6.67 -4.72 14.35
C GLY A 20 -5.68 -4.12 13.34
N ARG A 21 -4.45 -4.64 13.26
CA ARG A 21 -3.45 -4.23 12.26
C ARG A 21 -3.75 -4.80 10.87
N THR A 22 -4.49 -5.91 10.79
CA THR A 22 -4.76 -6.66 9.57
C THR A 22 -6.16 -6.43 9.00
N MET A 23 -7.01 -5.67 9.67
CA MET A 23 -8.39 -5.41 9.28
C MET A 23 -8.61 -3.92 8.97
N PRO A 24 -9.24 -3.55 7.84
CA PRO A 24 -9.64 -2.17 7.57
C PRO A 24 -10.54 -1.62 8.69
N ALA A 25 -10.39 -0.34 9.02
CA ALA A 25 -11.16 0.28 10.10
C ALA A 25 -12.68 0.19 9.85
N GLU A 26 -13.14 0.36 8.61
CA GLU A 26 -14.55 0.25 8.25
C GLU A 26 -15.14 -1.11 8.61
N GLU A 27 -14.46 -2.19 8.23
CA GLU A 27 -14.87 -3.57 8.53
C GLU A 27 -14.80 -3.86 10.04
N GLY A 28 -13.74 -3.37 10.71
CA GLY A 28 -13.59 -3.49 12.15
C GLY A 28 -14.69 -2.79 12.95
N ILE A 29 -15.15 -1.61 12.48
CA ILE A 29 -16.27 -0.86 13.06
C ILE A 29 -17.57 -1.65 12.88
N GLU A 30 -17.87 -2.13 11.67
CA GLU A 30 -19.07 -2.93 11.39
C GLU A 30 -19.11 -4.20 12.26
N LEU A 31 -17.99 -4.89 12.38
CA LEU A 31 -17.88 -6.08 13.23
C LEU A 31 -18.09 -5.76 14.71
N SER A 32 -17.53 -4.65 15.17
CA SER A 32 -17.72 -4.14 16.52
C SER A 32 -19.18 -3.86 16.84
N ASP A 33 -19.90 -3.23 15.91
CA ASP A 33 -21.32 -2.92 16.06
C ASP A 33 -22.19 -4.20 16.08
N ILE A 34 -21.83 -5.21 15.28
CA ILE A 34 -22.49 -6.52 15.32
C ILE A 34 -22.27 -7.19 16.68
N CYS A 35 -21.02 -7.23 17.19
CA CYS A 35 -20.72 -7.77 18.52
C CYS A 35 -21.51 -7.06 19.62
N LYS A 36 -21.52 -5.74 19.61
CA LYS A 36 -22.26 -4.92 20.56
C LYS A 36 -23.76 -5.21 20.57
N LYS A 37 -24.38 -5.34 19.39
CA LYS A 37 -25.79 -5.71 19.25
C LYS A 37 -26.10 -7.11 19.78
N ALA A 38 -25.12 -8.01 19.72
CA ALA A 38 -25.22 -9.38 20.25
C ALA A 38 -24.84 -9.52 21.73
N GLY A 39 -24.62 -8.41 22.46
CA GLY A 39 -24.15 -8.44 23.85
C GLY A 39 -22.73 -8.96 24.03
N ALA A 40 -21.93 -9.01 22.97
CA ALA A 40 -20.56 -9.53 22.97
C ALA A 40 -19.50 -8.41 22.96
N GLY A 41 -18.32 -8.68 23.54
CA GLY A 41 -17.15 -7.81 23.45
C GLY A 41 -16.42 -7.97 22.13
N CYS A 42 -15.61 -6.94 21.78
CA CYS A 42 -14.68 -7.00 20.64
C CYS A 42 -13.29 -6.57 21.09
N LEU A 43 -12.26 -7.38 20.81
CA LEU A 43 -10.86 -7.14 21.11
C LEU A 43 -10.10 -6.96 19.81
N TYR A 44 -9.27 -5.92 19.71
CA TYR A 44 -8.60 -5.52 18.46
C TYR A 44 -7.08 -5.63 18.51
N ASP A 45 -6.50 -5.96 19.65
CA ASP A 45 -5.08 -6.13 19.92
C ASP A 45 -4.72 -7.59 20.15
N PHE A 46 -5.42 -8.48 19.47
CA PHE A 46 -5.29 -9.91 19.61
C PHE A 46 -4.75 -10.54 18.33
N ASP A 47 -3.46 -10.85 18.30
CA ASP A 47 -2.86 -11.66 17.24
C ASP A 47 -3.10 -13.16 17.55
N ALA A 48 -4.15 -13.72 16.94
CA ALA A 48 -4.52 -15.12 17.14
C ALA A 48 -3.52 -16.11 16.55
N ILE A 49 -2.63 -15.65 15.67
CA ILE A 49 -1.72 -16.50 14.87
C ILE A 49 -0.34 -16.59 15.51
N GLU A 50 0.07 -15.57 16.28
CA GLU A 50 1.41 -15.46 16.85
C GLU A 50 1.87 -16.70 17.64
N ASN A 51 0.95 -17.31 18.41
CA ASN A 51 1.24 -18.46 19.25
C ASN A 51 0.94 -19.82 18.61
N ILE A 52 0.41 -19.83 17.37
CA ILE A 52 -0.06 -21.06 16.70
C ILE A 52 0.82 -21.38 15.50
N TYR A 53 1.33 -20.36 14.82
CA TYR A 53 2.11 -20.51 13.59
C TYR A 53 3.59 -20.19 13.83
N GLU A 54 4.35 -21.23 14.21
CA GLU A 54 5.78 -21.13 14.54
C GLU A 54 6.66 -20.76 13.34
N ASP A 55 6.29 -21.20 12.13
CA ASP A 55 7.01 -20.96 10.87
C ASP A 55 6.52 -19.71 10.14
N ARG A 56 6.09 -18.68 10.85
CA ARG A 56 5.64 -17.42 10.26
C ARG A 56 6.74 -16.82 9.38
N ALA A 57 6.41 -16.50 8.13
CA ALA A 57 7.33 -15.84 7.21
C ALA A 57 7.84 -14.51 7.80
N ALA A 58 9.12 -14.23 7.58
CA ALA A 58 9.69 -12.94 7.97
C ALA A 58 8.96 -11.78 7.28
N PHE A 59 8.90 -10.64 7.95
CA PHE A 59 8.35 -9.43 7.37
C PHE A 59 9.14 -9.05 6.11
N PRO A 60 8.49 -8.72 4.99
CA PRO A 60 9.17 -8.39 3.75
C PRO A 60 10.13 -7.21 3.92
N HIS A 61 11.34 -7.34 3.37
CA HIS A 61 12.40 -6.36 3.52
C HIS A 61 13.23 -6.22 2.22
N SER A 62 12.56 -5.87 1.12
CA SER A 62 13.25 -5.58 -0.14
C SER A 62 13.98 -4.23 -0.09
N LYS A 63 15.03 -4.07 -0.91
CA LYS A 63 15.62 -2.76 -1.15
C LYS A 63 14.62 -1.90 -1.93
N ALA A 64 14.64 -0.60 -1.63
CA ALA A 64 13.80 0.38 -2.31
C ALA A 64 14.68 1.37 -3.08
N PHE A 65 14.16 1.88 -4.19
CA PHE A 65 14.84 2.85 -5.02
C PHE A 65 13.94 4.05 -5.33
N TYR A 66 14.56 5.19 -5.59
CA TYR A 66 13.88 6.41 -6.01
C TYR A 66 13.51 6.34 -7.48
N LEU A 67 12.25 6.60 -7.79
CA LEU A 67 11.75 6.75 -9.15
C LEU A 67 11.93 8.21 -9.59
N ASP A 68 12.97 8.46 -10.39
CA ASP A 68 13.32 9.81 -10.84
C ASP A 68 12.17 10.51 -11.58
N GLU A 69 12.21 11.86 -11.61
CA GLU A 69 11.14 12.66 -12.20
C GLU A 69 11.02 12.48 -13.72
N GLU A 70 12.03 11.93 -14.38
CA GLU A 70 11.92 11.54 -15.81
C GLU A 70 10.87 10.44 -16.04
N TYR A 71 10.56 9.65 -14.99
CA TYR A 71 9.53 8.61 -14.99
C TYR A 71 8.25 9.08 -14.29
N SER A 72 8.37 9.68 -13.11
CA SER A 72 7.23 10.08 -12.28
C SER A 72 6.59 11.41 -12.70
N GLY A 73 7.33 12.29 -13.38
CA GLY A 73 6.86 13.59 -13.88
C GLY A 73 6.57 14.64 -12.81
N GLU A 74 6.69 14.29 -11.52
CA GLU A 74 6.38 15.20 -10.41
C GLU A 74 7.26 14.88 -9.19
N SER A 75 7.82 15.92 -8.56
CA SER A 75 8.66 15.77 -7.37
C SER A 75 7.85 15.44 -6.12
N ILE A 76 8.52 14.88 -5.09
CA ILE A 76 7.92 14.64 -3.76
C ILE A 76 7.35 15.95 -3.20
N ILE A 77 8.10 17.03 -3.27
CA ILE A 77 7.69 18.35 -2.75
C ILE A 77 6.37 18.81 -3.37
N SER A 78 6.24 18.69 -4.69
CA SER A 78 5.00 19.04 -5.41
C SER A 78 3.82 18.18 -4.94
N LYS A 79 4.00 16.86 -4.84
CA LYS A 79 2.96 15.93 -4.39
C LYS A 79 2.52 16.21 -2.96
N LEU A 80 3.47 16.43 -2.04
CA LEU A 80 3.19 16.80 -0.66
C LEU A 80 2.44 18.13 -0.58
N SER A 81 2.79 19.12 -1.39
CA SER A 81 2.08 20.40 -1.46
C SER A 81 0.62 20.23 -1.86
N ARG A 82 0.33 19.35 -2.83
CA ARG A 82 -1.05 19.06 -3.25
C ARG A 82 -1.84 18.36 -2.14
N ILE A 83 -1.21 17.42 -1.44
CA ILE A 83 -1.82 16.69 -0.30
C ILE A 83 -2.11 17.68 0.83
N ARG A 84 -1.14 18.54 1.21
CA ARG A 84 -1.31 19.56 2.24
C ARG A 84 -2.44 20.54 1.91
N LYS A 85 -2.53 20.97 0.66
CA LYS A 85 -3.67 21.80 0.20
C LYS A 85 -5.02 21.10 0.36
N TYR A 86 -5.07 19.78 0.14
CA TYR A 86 -6.27 19.00 0.39
C TYR A 86 -6.59 18.92 1.89
N MET A 87 -5.56 18.70 2.73
CA MET A 87 -5.71 18.71 4.20
C MET A 87 -6.27 20.05 4.69
N ASP A 88 -5.75 21.17 4.19
CA ASP A 88 -6.23 22.52 4.54
C ASP A 88 -7.72 22.69 4.18
N ASN A 89 -8.14 22.25 3.00
CA ASN A 89 -9.54 22.29 2.57
C ASN A 89 -10.48 21.42 3.44
N LYS A 90 -9.92 20.40 4.10
CA LYS A 90 -10.63 19.53 5.06
C LYS A 90 -10.48 20.00 6.50
N ASN A 91 -9.74 21.10 6.74
CA ASN A 91 -9.39 21.58 8.07
C ASN A 91 -8.71 20.49 8.91
N ALA A 92 -7.77 19.77 8.30
CA ALA A 92 -6.98 18.72 8.93
C ALA A 92 -5.54 19.18 9.13
N ASP A 93 -4.95 18.81 10.28
CA ASP A 93 -3.57 19.13 10.63
C ASP A 93 -2.60 18.02 10.23
N ILE A 94 -3.08 16.78 10.22
CA ILE A 94 -2.30 15.56 9.96
C ILE A 94 -3.08 14.69 8.98
N HIS A 95 -2.36 13.98 8.10
CA HIS A 95 -2.91 12.94 7.24
C HIS A 95 -2.15 11.63 7.43
N ILE A 96 -2.85 10.52 7.68
CA ILE A 96 -2.28 9.18 7.78
C ILE A 96 -2.62 8.38 6.54
N MET A 97 -1.59 7.86 5.86
CA MET A 97 -1.73 6.92 4.74
C MET A 97 -1.23 5.52 5.15
N ALA A 98 -1.99 4.50 4.75
CA ALA A 98 -1.64 3.09 4.98
C ALA A 98 -1.71 2.24 3.69
N THR A 99 -2.02 2.83 2.54
CA THR A 99 -2.02 2.17 1.24
C THR A 99 -0.63 2.24 0.61
N LEU A 100 -0.04 1.07 0.37
CA LEU A 100 1.36 0.96 -0.06
C LEU A 100 1.65 1.66 -1.39
N ASP A 101 0.76 1.51 -2.36
CA ASP A 101 0.87 2.12 -3.68
C ASP A 101 0.69 3.64 -3.65
N ASP A 102 -0.14 4.18 -2.76
CA ASP A 102 -0.29 5.63 -2.58
C ASP A 102 0.94 6.24 -1.89
N ILE A 103 1.52 5.52 -0.91
CA ILE A 103 2.76 5.91 -0.25
C ILE A 103 3.91 5.90 -1.27
N CYS A 104 4.06 4.80 -2.01
CA CYS A 104 5.12 4.68 -3.01
C CYS A 104 4.99 5.73 -4.13
N TRP A 105 3.77 6.07 -4.55
CA TRP A 105 3.53 7.14 -5.49
C TRP A 105 3.89 8.51 -4.90
N THR A 106 3.46 8.80 -3.67
CA THR A 106 3.68 10.11 -3.02
C THR A 106 5.16 10.41 -2.86
N PHE A 107 5.94 9.43 -2.43
CA PHE A 107 7.37 9.59 -2.14
C PHE A 107 8.30 9.20 -3.29
N ASN A 108 7.76 8.92 -4.48
CA ASN A 108 8.54 8.48 -5.64
C ASN A 108 9.47 7.31 -5.35
N ILE A 109 9.01 6.29 -4.64
CA ILE A 109 9.77 5.08 -4.31
C ILE A 109 9.12 3.84 -4.87
N ARG A 110 9.96 2.83 -5.14
CA ARG A 110 9.52 1.49 -5.53
C ARG A 110 10.35 0.46 -4.79
N GLY A 111 9.80 -0.72 -4.59
CA GLY A 111 10.46 -1.90 -4.03
C GLY A 111 9.69 -3.15 -4.43
N CYS A 112 10.02 -4.30 -3.87
CA CYS A 112 9.47 -5.60 -4.28
C CYS A 112 9.01 -6.40 -3.04
N ASP A 113 8.34 -5.75 -2.08
CA ASP A 113 7.82 -6.44 -0.88
C ASP A 113 6.56 -7.26 -1.18
N VAL A 114 5.84 -6.90 -2.24
CA VAL A 114 4.65 -7.61 -2.73
C VAL A 114 4.90 -8.05 -4.16
N GLU A 115 4.75 -9.34 -4.43
CA GLU A 115 4.94 -9.92 -5.75
C GLU A 115 4.01 -9.25 -6.79
N CYS A 116 4.52 -8.99 -7.98
CA CYS A 116 3.84 -8.31 -9.07
C CYS A 116 3.33 -6.88 -8.74
N ASN A 117 3.82 -6.31 -7.66
CA ASN A 117 3.45 -4.95 -7.24
C ASN A 117 4.67 -4.21 -6.68
N PRO A 118 5.22 -3.20 -7.37
CA PRO A 118 6.48 -2.57 -7.01
C PRO A 118 6.35 -1.60 -5.83
N VAL A 119 5.98 -2.12 -4.67
CA VAL A 119 5.76 -1.37 -3.42
C VAL A 119 6.64 -1.87 -2.28
N ILE A 120 6.73 -1.09 -1.22
CA ILE A 120 7.31 -1.48 0.06
C ILE A 120 6.25 -1.45 1.16
N MET A 121 6.44 -2.29 2.17
CA MET A 121 5.64 -2.23 3.40
C MET A 121 5.98 -0.97 4.16
N ALA A 122 5.03 -0.05 4.26
CA ALA A 122 5.20 1.22 4.94
C ALA A 122 3.86 1.81 5.40
N TYR A 123 3.94 2.70 6.39
CA TYR A 123 2.93 3.71 6.68
C TYR A 123 3.49 5.09 6.40
N SER A 124 2.62 6.10 6.33
CA SER A 124 3.06 7.49 6.25
C SER A 124 2.16 8.41 7.05
N VAL A 125 2.80 9.42 7.64
CA VAL A 125 2.14 10.55 8.31
C VAL A 125 2.64 11.83 7.65
N ILE A 126 1.71 12.68 7.23
CA ILE A 126 2.00 13.98 6.62
C ILE A 126 1.42 15.06 7.51
N THR A 127 2.27 16.00 7.93
CA THR A 127 1.88 17.21 8.65
C THR A 127 1.96 18.43 7.72
N LYS A 128 1.68 19.62 8.25
CA LYS A 128 1.77 20.87 7.48
C LYS A 128 3.20 21.16 6.97
N ASP A 129 4.20 20.76 7.72
CA ASP A 129 5.60 21.11 7.43
C ASP A 129 6.47 19.90 7.10
N GLU A 130 6.21 18.75 7.70
CA GLU A 130 7.02 17.53 7.63
C GLU A 130 6.23 16.36 7.08
N ALA A 131 6.92 15.31 6.69
CA ALA A 131 6.32 14.02 6.37
C ALA A 131 7.19 12.89 6.91
N TYR A 132 6.56 11.78 7.27
CA TYR A 132 7.21 10.63 7.86
C TYR A 132 6.83 9.37 7.08
N ILE A 133 7.84 8.53 6.81
CA ILE A 133 7.66 7.18 6.26
C ILE A 133 8.07 6.20 7.35
N TYR A 134 7.16 5.35 7.76
CA TYR A 134 7.41 4.30 8.75
C TYR A 134 7.78 3.00 8.04
N THR A 135 9.08 2.75 7.97
CA THR A 135 9.70 1.56 7.37
C THR A 135 11.16 1.48 7.82
N ASP A 136 11.91 0.47 7.40
CA ASP A 136 13.33 0.37 7.76
C ASP A 136 14.20 1.27 6.88
N LYS A 137 14.99 2.13 7.50
CA LYS A 137 15.81 3.13 6.81
C LYS A 137 16.89 2.52 5.91
N ASP A 138 17.38 1.34 6.25
CA ASP A 138 18.44 0.64 5.49
C ASP A 138 17.95 0.08 4.14
N ARG A 139 16.63 0.17 3.85
CA ARG A 139 16.06 -0.13 2.52
C ARG A 139 16.53 0.85 1.46
N PHE A 140 16.86 2.09 1.85
CA PHE A 140 17.15 3.19 0.96
C PHE A 140 18.65 3.43 0.80
N ASP A 141 19.05 3.81 -0.40
CA ASP A 141 20.38 4.31 -0.69
C ASP A 141 20.52 5.79 -0.29
N ASP A 142 21.77 6.28 -0.26
CA ASP A 142 22.09 7.67 0.10
C ASP A 142 21.42 8.69 -0.84
N LYS A 143 21.24 8.35 -2.12
CA LYS A 143 20.54 9.21 -3.11
C LYS A 143 19.08 9.40 -2.71
N THR A 144 18.40 8.31 -2.38
CA THR A 144 16.99 8.35 -1.95
C THR A 144 16.83 9.12 -0.65
N LEU A 145 17.72 8.87 0.34
CA LEU A 145 17.71 9.59 1.62
C LEU A 145 17.99 11.10 1.46
N ALA A 146 18.86 11.49 0.53
CA ALA A 146 19.08 12.89 0.21
C ALA A 146 17.83 13.56 -0.37
N LYS A 147 17.09 12.88 -1.27
CA LYS A 147 15.81 13.33 -1.81
C LYS A 147 14.74 13.51 -0.73
N PHE A 148 14.71 12.63 0.25
CA PHE A 148 13.83 12.77 1.41
C PHE A 148 14.19 13.98 2.24
N GLY A 149 15.48 14.21 2.51
CA GLY A 149 15.95 15.40 3.24
C GLY A 149 15.56 16.71 2.54
N GLU A 150 15.70 16.79 1.20
CA GLU A 150 15.25 17.94 0.40
C GLU A 150 13.75 18.23 0.54
N ALA A 151 12.94 17.20 0.79
CA ALA A 151 11.49 17.29 0.89
C ALA A 151 10.96 17.34 2.35
N CYS A 152 11.82 17.45 3.35
CA CYS A 152 11.49 17.36 4.77
C CYS A 152 10.74 16.05 5.11
N VAL A 153 11.26 14.93 4.60
CA VAL A 153 10.75 13.58 4.85
C VAL A 153 11.73 12.84 5.74
N GLU A 154 11.24 12.29 6.84
CA GLU A 154 12.00 11.45 7.75
C GLU A 154 11.56 9.99 7.66
N VAL A 155 12.51 9.06 7.80
CA VAL A 155 12.22 7.62 7.85
C VAL A 155 12.33 7.14 9.28
N LEU A 156 11.25 6.56 9.80
CA LEU A 156 11.10 6.05 11.15
C LEU A 156 10.84 4.53 11.13
N PRO A 157 11.15 3.80 12.22
CA PRO A 157 10.88 2.36 12.31
C PRO A 157 9.40 2.02 12.07
N TYR A 158 9.12 0.92 11.36
CA TYR A 158 7.77 0.54 10.91
C TYR A 158 6.74 0.54 12.05
N ASP A 159 7.05 -0.11 13.16
CA ASP A 159 6.10 -0.28 14.27
C ASP A 159 5.95 0.97 15.15
N SER A 160 6.85 1.97 15.05
CA SER A 160 6.77 3.19 15.86
C SER A 160 5.55 4.06 15.53
N ILE A 161 4.90 3.82 14.38
CA ILE A 161 3.68 4.55 13.99
C ILE A 161 2.58 4.49 15.06
N TYR A 162 2.40 3.34 15.71
CA TYR A 162 1.33 3.18 16.71
C TYR A 162 1.59 4.00 17.97
N GLU A 163 2.85 4.11 18.39
CA GLU A 163 3.24 4.96 19.51
C GLU A 163 3.10 6.44 19.16
N ASP A 164 3.51 6.82 17.95
CA ASP A 164 3.42 8.20 17.50
C ASP A 164 1.97 8.65 17.36
N ILE A 165 1.09 7.82 16.78
CA ILE A 165 -0.35 8.12 16.71
C ILE A 165 -0.96 8.29 18.11
N ALA A 166 -0.56 7.49 19.10
CA ALA A 166 -1.07 7.61 20.46
C ALA A 166 -0.68 8.94 21.15
N ARG A 167 0.33 9.66 20.61
CA ARG A 167 0.81 10.95 21.12
C ARG A 167 0.36 12.15 20.27
N MET A 168 -0.32 11.91 19.13
CA MET A 168 -0.80 12.96 18.24
C MET A 168 -1.86 13.83 18.92
N ASN A 169 -1.96 15.05 18.44
CA ASN A 169 -3.02 16.00 18.79
C ASN A 169 -3.49 16.74 17.52
N GLY A 170 -4.69 17.32 17.56
CA GLY A 170 -5.28 18.04 16.44
C GLY A 170 -6.17 17.17 15.55
N LYS A 171 -6.41 17.62 14.33
CA LYS A 171 -7.33 17.00 13.39
C LYS A 171 -6.60 16.07 12.43
N VAL A 172 -6.91 14.79 12.50
CA VAL A 172 -6.25 13.73 11.73
C VAL A 172 -7.15 13.22 10.63
N LEU A 173 -6.78 13.49 9.38
CA LEU A 173 -7.46 12.99 8.18
C LEU A 173 -7.08 11.53 7.93
N ILE A 174 -8.09 10.68 7.85
CA ILE A 174 -7.97 9.26 7.53
C ILE A 174 -9.08 8.78 6.58
N ASP A 175 -8.74 7.84 5.71
CA ASP A 175 -9.73 7.04 4.98
C ASP A 175 -9.94 5.72 5.73
N LYS A 176 -11.09 5.55 6.39
CA LYS A 176 -11.40 4.37 7.20
C LYS A 176 -11.42 3.05 6.42
N ARG A 177 -11.53 3.11 5.09
CA ARG A 177 -11.43 1.93 4.21
C ARG A 177 -9.99 1.51 3.94
N ARG A 178 -9.02 2.37 4.27
CA ARG A 178 -7.60 2.22 3.92
C ARG A 178 -6.69 2.11 5.14
N VAL A 179 -7.02 2.78 6.25
CA VAL A 179 -6.29 2.58 7.51
C VAL A 179 -6.81 1.34 8.22
N ASN A 180 -5.94 0.70 9.01
CA ASN A 180 -6.35 -0.45 9.81
C ASN A 180 -7.10 -0.04 11.09
N MET A 181 -7.81 -0.99 11.69
CA MET A 181 -8.64 -0.76 12.88
C MET A 181 -7.82 -0.31 14.08
N ARG A 182 -6.56 -0.74 14.22
CA ARG A 182 -5.68 -0.32 15.32
C ARG A 182 -5.36 1.18 15.25
N ILE A 183 -5.04 1.70 14.06
CA ILE A 183 -4.83 3.15 13.83
C ILE A 183 -6.10 3.92 14.19
N TYR A 184 -7.25 3.47 13.70
CA TYR A 184 -8.53 4.12 13.98
C TYR A 184 -8.84 4.17 15.49
N GLN A 185 -8.62 3.07 16.21
CA GLN A 185 -8.81 3.02 17.66
C GLN A 185 -7.92 4.00 18.43
N LEU A 186 -6.63 4.07 18.07
CA LEU A 186 -5.70 4.98 18.74
C LEU A 186 -6.16 6.44 18.58
N ILE A 187 -6.63 6.81 17.38
CA ILE A 187 -7.20 8.13 17.13
C ILE A 187 -8.47 8.36 17.97
N GLN A 188 -9.38 7.37 18.03
CA GLN A 188 -10.63 7.51 18.77
C GLN A 188 -10.43 7.55 20.31
N SER A 189 -9.37 6.94 20.81
CA SER A 189 -9.04 6.94 22.25
C SER A 189 -8.19 8.14 22.69
N GLY A 190 -7.63 8.89 21.78
CA GLY A 190 -6.87 10.11 22.07
C GLY A 190 -7.78 11.23 22.59
N LYS A 191 -7.31 11.98 23.61
CA LYS A 191 -8.12 13.04 24.25
C LYS A 191 -8.16 14.33 23.43
N ASP A 192 -7.04 14.63 22.75
CA ASP A 192 -6.82 15.89 22.04
C ASP A 192 -6.75 15.68 20.52
N VAL A 193 -7.34 14.58 20.03
CA VAL A 193 -7.34 14.15 18.63
C VAL A 193 -8.78 14.05 18.10
N GLU A 194 -9.00 14.58 16.90
CA GLU A 194 -10.26 14.50 16.18
C GLU A 194 -10.04 13.82 14.82
N ALA A 195 -10.79 12.75 14.52
CA ALA A 195 -10.73 12.10 13.23
C ALA A 195 -11.53 12.88 12.17
N VAL A 196 -10.87 13.28 11.09
CA VAL A 196 -11.49 13.83 9.89
C VAL A 196 -11.61 12.72 8.86
N LEU A 197 -12.81 12.17 8.69
CA LEU A 197 -13.06 11.07 7.75
C LEU A 197 -13.19 11.60 6.32
N SER A 198 -12.27 11.21 5.45
CA SER A 198 -12.27 11.59 4.03
C SER A 198 -11.47 10.58 3.22
N ASP A 199 -11.71 10.55 1.90
CA ASP A 199 -10.91 9.75 0.98
C ASP A 199 -9.43 10.17 1.03
N ASN A 200 -8.52 9.21 0.84
CA ASN A 200 -7.10 9.51 0.67
C ASN A 200 -6.89 10.30 -0.64
N PRO A 201 -6.40 11.56 -0.59
CA PRO A 201 -6.24 12.38 -1.78
C PRO A 201 -5.22 11.81 -2.78
N ALA A 202 -4.21 11.09 -2.31
CA ALA A 202 -3.19 10.49 -3.17
C ALA A 202 -3.79 9.49 -4.16
N MET A 203 -4.86 8.79 -3.78
CA MET A 203 -5.55 7.84 -4.66
C MET A 203 -6.07 8.51 -5.95
N LEU A 204 -6.74 9.65 -5.83
CA LEU A 204 -7.22 10.39 -7.00
C LEU A 204 -6.08 11.04 -7.77
N PHE A 205 -5.09 11.63 -7.08
CA PHE A 205 -3.96 12.29 -7.71
C PHE A 205 -3.11 11.32 -8.52
N LYS A 206 -2.88 10.11 -8.01
CA LYS A 206 -2.22 9.00 -8.71
C LYS A 206 -3.02 8.50 -9.91
N ALA A 207 -4.36 8.47 -9.79
CA ALA A 207 -5.23 8.00 -10.89
C ALA A 207 -5.17 8.92 -12.10
N ILE A 208 -5.03 10.25 -11.89
CA ILE A 208 -4.92 11.25 -12.96
C ILE A 208 -3.46 11.39 -13.36
N LYS A 209 -3.08 10.75 -14.48
CA LYS A 209 -1.71 10.72 -14.96
C LYS A 209 -1.27 12.08 -15.51
N ASN A 210 -0.04 12.51 -15.18
CA ASN A 210 0.59 13.67 -15.77
C ASN A 210 1.14 13.36 -17.18
N GLU A 211 1.59 14.39 -17.91
CA GLU A 211 2.07 14.26 -19.28
C GLU A 211 3.29 13.32 -19.41
N THR A 212 4.17 13.31 -18.42
CA THR A 212 5.34 12.43 -18.40
C THR A 212 4.93 10.98 -18.20
N GLU A 213 4.06 10.70 -17.25
CA GLU A 213 3.50 9.36 -17.03
C GLU A 213 2.77 8.87 -18.29
N ILE A 214 1.96 9.73 -18.94
CA ILE A 214 1.25 9.38 -20.18
C ILE A 214 2.25 9.04 -21.30
N ARG A 215 3.27 9.88 -21.50
CA ARG A 215 4.30 9.63 -22.51
C ARG A 215 5.04 8.30 -22.29
N ASN A 216 5.42 8.04 -21.03
CA ASN A 216 6.11 6.79 -20.69
C ASN A 216 5.19 5.57 -20.86
N LEU A 217 3.90 5.69 -20.51
CA LEU A 217 2.91 4.64 -20.77
C LEU A 217 2.77 4.34 -22.26
N TYR A 218 2.72 5.35 -23.14
CA TYR A 218 2.69 5.11 -24.59
C TYR A 218 3.94 4.38 -25.06
N SER A 219 5.13 4.79 -24.61
CA SER A 219 6.38 4.16 -25.00
C SER A 219 6.41 2.68 -24.61
N ILE A 220 6.13 2.37 -23.34
CA ILE A 220 6.19 0.98 -22.84
C ILE A 220 5.14 0.08 -23.49
N HIS A 221 3.95 0.61 -23.82
CA HIS A 221 2.93 -0.17 -24.54
C HIS A 221 3.34 -0.52 -25.96
N VAL A 222 4.15 0.30 -26.63
CA VAL A 222 4.74 -0.04 -27.93
C VAL A 222 5.73 -1.20 -27.77
N ASP A 223 6.61 -1.14 -26.77
CA ASP A 223 7.61 -2.18 -26.50
C ASP A 223 6.94 -3.51 -26.08
N ASP A 224 5.93 -3.45 -25.21
CA ASP A 224 5.14 -4.64 -24.85
C ASP A 224 4.37 -5.19 -26.06
N GLY A 225 3.80 -4.32 -26.89
CA GLY A 225 3.15 -4.72 -28.13
C GLY A 225 4.08 -5.47 -29.10
N VAL A 226 5.35 -5.08 -29.16
CA VAL A 226 6.39 -5.80 -29.91
C VAL A 226 6.66 -7.18 -29.29
N ALA A 227 6.79 -7.27 -27.96
CA ALA A 227 6.97 -8.54 -27.25
C ALA A 227 5.81 -9.50 -27.50
N VAL A 228 4.56 -9.03 -27.33
CA VAL A 228 3.34 -9.81 -27.59
C VAL A 228 3.25 -10.24 -29.06
N THR A 229 3.60 -9.37 -30.02
CA THR A 229 3.59 -9.73 -31.46
C THR A 229 4.61 -10.84 -31.76
N LYS A 230 5.82 -10.76 -31.22
CA LYS A 230 6.84 -11.81 -31.35
C LYS A 230 6.37 -13.13 -30.71
N PHE A 231 5.73 -13.06 -29.56
CA PHE A 231 5.13 -14.22 -28.89
C PHE A 231 4.05 -14.89 -29.75
N ILE A 232 3.09 -14.12 -30.29
CA ILE A 232 2.03 -14.65 -31.15
C ILE A 232 2.63 -15.31 -32.41
N PHE A 233 3.63 -14.71 -33.02
CA PHE A 233 4.32 -15.30 -34.16
C PHE A 233 5.00 -16.61 -33.81
N TRP A 234 5.75 -16.65 -32.70
CA TRP A 234 6.42 -17.85 -32.22
C TRP A 234 5.40 -18.97 -31.90
N LEU A 235 4.33 -18.66 -31.18
CA LEU A 235 3.30 -19.61 -30.81
C LEU A 235 2.64 -20.23 -32.05
N LYS A 236 2.19 -19.41 -33.01
CA LYS A 236 1.57 -19.90 -34.26
C LYS A 236 2.51 -20.80 -35.08
N LYS A 237 3.80 -20.55 -35.02
CA LYS A 237 4.79 -21.35 -35.76
C LYS A 237 5.08 -22.69 -35.11
N ASN A 238 4.98 -22.79 -33.81
CA ASN A 238 5.47 -23.93 -33.04
C ASN A 238 4.33 -24.79 -32.39
N VAL A 239 3.15 -24.23 -32.15
CA VAL A 239 2.07 -24.92 -31.43
C VAL A 239 1.60 -26.20 -32.14
N ALA A 240 1.67 -26.26 -33.47
CA ALA A 240 1.28 -27.44 -34.24
C ALA A 240 2.19 -28.67 -33.97
N SER A 241 3.37 -28.50 -33.38
CA SER A 241 4.24 -29.61 -32.96
C SER A 241 3.66 -30.47 -31.81
N GLY A 242 2.71 -29.89 -31.03
CA GLY A 242 2.10 -30.53 -29.86
C GLY A 242 3.04 -30.63 -28.63
N ASN A 243 4.22 -30.01 -28.68
CA ASN A 243 5.25 -30.09 -27.64
C ASN A 243 5.31 -28.84 -26.74
N ILE A 244 4.39 -27.87 -26.90
CA ILE A 244 4.37 -26.62 -26.15
C ILE A 244 3.24 -26.68 -25.14
N THR A 245 3.57 -26.49 -23.87
CA THR A 245 2.60 -26.34 -22.77
C THR A 245 2.22 -24.86 -22.57
N GLU A 246 1.19 -24.60 -21.80
CA GLU A 246 0.80 -23.26 -21.36
C GLU A 246 1.93 -22.59 -20.55
N ALA A 247 2.62 -23.36 -19.70
CA ALA A 247 3.79 -22.88 -18.94
C ALA A 247 4.95 -22.46 -19.86
N ASP A 248 5.22 -23.23 -20.94
CA ASP A 248 6.25 -22.84 -21.91
C ASP A 248 5.88 -21.55 -22.65
N ALA A 249 4.60 -21.38 -22.98
CA ALA A 249 4.10 -20.18 -23.63
C ALA A 249 4.22 -18.96 -22.70
N ALA A 250 3.86 -19.08 -21.42
CA ALA A 250 4.02 -18.04 -20.41
C ALA A 250 5.49 -17.65 -20.25
N ALA A 251 6.36 -18.63 -20.00
CA ALA A 251 7.80 -18.39 -19.83
C ALA A 251 8.46 -17.71 -21.06
N TYR A 252 7.99 -18.06 -22.28
CA TYR A 252 8.51 -17.43 -23.50
C TYR A 252 8.12 -15.93 -23.57
N LEU A 253 6.87 -15.58 -23.26
CA LEU A 253 6.42 -14.19 -23.22
C LEU A 253 7.14 -13.39 -22.12
N ASP A 254 7.29 -13.97 -20.94
CA ASP A 254 7.99 -13.35 -19.81
C ASP A 254 9.46 -13.09 -20.15
N ASN A 255 10.11 -14.01 -20.86
CA ASN A 255 11.47 -13.80 -21.35
C ASN A 255 11.55 -12.67 -22.39
N LEU A 256 10.54 -12.49 -23.24
CA LEU A 256 10.50 -11.36 -24.17
C LEU A 256 10.33 -10.03 -23.43
N ARG A 257 9.50 -9.97 -22.41
CA ARG A 257 9.24 -8.80 -21.58
C ARG A 257 10.45 -8.42 -20.73
N SER A 258 11.12 -9.42 -20.13
CA SER A 258 12.31 -9.19 -19.30
C SER A 258 13.49 -8.56 -20.05
N ASN A 259 13.47 -8.60 -21.38
CA ASN A 259 14.46 -7.93 -22.23
C ASN A 259 14.08 -6.48 -22.59
N ILE A 260 12.92 -5.99 -22.18
CA ILE A 260 12.54 -4.58 -22.34
C ILE A 260 13.37 -3.74 -21.36
N LYS A 261 13.84 -2.58 -21.85
CA LYS A 261 14.62 -1.67 -20.99
C LYS A 261 13.82 -1.25 -19.75
N ASP A 262 14.50 -1.16 -18.61
CA ASP A 262 13.94 -0.75 -17.32
C ASP A 262 12.84 -1.70 -16.79
N TYR A 263 12.79 -2.95 -17.29
CA TYR A 263 11.90 -3.97 -16.73
C TYR A 263 12.25 -4.27 -15.27
N ILE A 264 11.25 -4.31 -14.41
CA ILE A 264 11.40 -4.65 -12.99
C ILE A 264 10.87 -6.07 -12.74
N GLU A 265 9.58 -6.27 -12.99
CA GLU A 265 8.88 -7.54 -12.79
C GLU A 265 7.58 -7.58 -13.59
N LEU A 266 6.89 -8.71 -13.57
CA LEU A 266 5.53 -8.82 -14.11
C LEU A 266 4.56 -7.97 -13.29
N SER A 267 3.51 -7.46 -13.91
CA SER A 267 2.44 -6.72 -13.21
C SER A 267 1.37 -7.65 -12.57
N PHE A 268 1.35 -8.92 -12.96
CA PHE A 268 0.55 -10.02 -12.39
C PHE A 268 1.01 -11.35 -13.00
N ASP A 269 0.75 -12.43 -12.27
CA ASP A 269 1.03 -13.77 -12.76
C ASP A 269 0.25 -14.09 -14.03
N THR A 270 0.88 -14.87 -14.92
CA THR A 270 0.20 -15.33 -16.13
C THR A 270 -0.97 -16.21 -15.77
N ILE A 271 -2.17 -15.88 -16.28
CA ILE A 271 -3.39 -16.65 -16.17
C ILE A 271 -3.61 -17.39 -17.50
N SER A 272 -3.60 -18.69 -17.47
CA SER A 272 -3.78 -19.55 -18.66
C SER A 272 -4.77 -20.69 -18.39
#